data_46aed579ca10eed039b7450e513e6184
#
_entry.id   46aed579ca10eed039b7450e513e6184
#
_cell.length_a   1.000
_cell.length_b   1.000
_cell.length_c   1.000
_cell.angle_alpha   90.00
_cell.angle_beta   90.00
_cell.angle_gamma   90.00
#
_symmetry.space_group_name_H-M   'P 1'
#
loop_
_entity.id
_entity.type
_entity.pdbx_description
1 polymer ?
#
loop_
_entity_poly.entity_id
_entity_poly.type
_entity_poly.pdbx_seq_one_letter_code
_entity_poly.pdbx_strand_id
1 'polypeptide(L)'
;MTRLSGYFLPTEREPPADAEALSHKLMVRAGLIRQVGAGLWSWLPAGWRVHQRIEQIVREEMDAIGAHEMLMPVLNPAEPWRRSGRYGIDELFKLKDRRDADMVLALSHEEIVTGHVAQVVRSYRDLPLILYHIQIKERDEPRPRAGVLRTREFIMKDSYTFDRDREGLDVAYEKHVTAYDKIFDRCGLEWYRVEGDVGYMGGFGAHEYMAPCPAGENEIALAAGYAANMEIASADPQPEDLPPRLGAPEQVSTAGLTTVAQVASALGVPEGALLKAYPVVPEDGHAGELRVVMLRGDHRVNEFKLRAALRSDYRPATAEEVADRIGPPGFIGPVGIELPILLDAGVLDGGYVTGANIADAHLRGVEPGRDFAFERVDVRTVLAGDTVGGHPIRIEPAIEVGNIFKLGTRYSERLGAGYLDEHGQSQLIWMGSYGIGPARIAAAAVEQFADEQGISWPRAIAPFDVEIVVLGREGSEERRFADGLYEELEALGLSVLYDDRDAGPGEKFAVAELLGCPLRLTVGKRSLASGEIETQVRRGQAASTVPVQDAAAGILAAWGELP
;
A
#
# COMPACT_ATOMS: atom_id res chain seq x y z
N MET A 1 -31.31 5.18 -19.99
CA MET A 1 -30.45 4.85 -21.14
C MET A 1 -29.19 5.72 -21.11
N THR A 2 -28.03 5.11 -20.95
CA THR A 2 -26.74 5.85 -20.91
C THR A 2 -26.15 5.89 -22.31
N ARG A 3 -26.50 6.96 -23.07
CA ARG A 3 -26.03 7.19 -24.44
C ARG A 3 -24.77 8.07 -24.42
N LEU A 4 -23.74 7.63 -25.12
CA LEU A 4 -22.45 8.31 -25.14
C LEU A 4 -22.52 9.70 -25.80
N SER A 5 -23.48 9.93 -26.71
CA SER A 5 -23.73 11.27 -27.29
C SER A 5 -24.16 12.32 -26.26
N GLY A 6 -24.75 11.91 -25.12
CA GLY A 6 -25.18 12.78 -24.03
C GLY A 6 -24.45 12.55 -22.71
N TYR A 7 -23.52 11.59 -22.66
CA TYR A 7 -22.78 11.27 -21.45
C TYR A 7 -21.46 12.04 -21.39
N PHE A 8 -21.17 12.63 -20.24
CA PHE A 8 -19.94 13.39 -20.06
C PHE A 8 -18.74 12.45 -19.89
N LEU A 9 -18.12 12.06 -21.01
CA LEU A 9 -16.92 11.24 -21.09
C LEU A 9 -15.85 11.95 -21.94
N PRO A 10 -15.13 12.92 -21.39
CA PRO A 10 -14.14 13.71 -22.13
C PRO A 10 -12.82 12.95 -22.31
N THR A 11 -12.76 12.05 -23.27
CA THR A 11 -11.55 11.28 -23.60
C THR A 11 -10.47 12.15 -24.24
N GLU A 12 -9.20 11.80 -23.99
CA GLU A 12 -8.03 12.48 -24.56
C GLU A 12 -7.18 11.50 -25.38
N ARG A 13 -6.56 12.02 -26.46
CA ARG A 13 -5.67 11.21 -27.30
C ARG A 13 -4.33 10.98 -26.63
N GLU A 14 -3.76 12.03 -26.04
CA GLU A 14 -2.45 12.00 -25.41
C GLU A 14 -2.60 12.01 -23.88
N PRO A 15 -1.70 11.33 -23.15
CA PRO A 15 -1.67 11.40 -21.68
C PRO A 15 -1.13 12.76 -21.23
N PRO A 16 -1.36 13.16 -19.96
CA PRO A 16 -0.67 14.31 -19.36
C PRO A 16 0.85 14.15 -19.46
N ALA A 17 1.55 15.26 -19.75
CA ALA A 17 3.01 15.23 -19.97
C ALA A 17 3.82 14.82 -18.72
N ASP A 18 3.27 15.06 -17.54
CA ASP A 18 3.85 14.74 -16.23
C ASP A 18 3.42 13.37 -15.68
N ALA A 19 2.57 12.63 -16.40
CA ALA A 19 2.09 11.33 -15.96
C ALA A 19 3.15 10.24 -16.20
N GLU A 20 3.61 9.60 -15.13
CA GLU A 20 4.53 8.46 -15.18
C GLU A 20 3.78 7.13 -15.08
N ALA A 21 2.93 6.97 -14.06
CA ALA A 21 2.14 5.77 -13.81
C ALA A 21 1.13 5.48 -14.92
N LEU A 22 0.97 4.21 -15.28
CA LEU A 22 0.03 3.79 -16.33
C LEU A 22 -1.42 4.14 -15.95
N SER A 23 -1.80 3.94 -14.69
CA SER A 23 -3.11 4.32 -14.16
C SER A 23 -3.39 5.80 -14.31
N HIS A 24 -2.42 6.67 -13.99
CA HIS A 24 -2.56 8.11 -14.19
C HIS A 24 -2.81 8.46 -15.67
N LYS A 25 -1.98 7.91 -16.58
CA LYS A 25 -2.12 8.12 -18.02
C LYS A 25 -3.48 7.70 -18.54
N LEU A 26 -3.89 6.48 -18.25
CA LEU A 26 -5.10 5.90 -18.81
C LEU A 26 -6.37 6.47 -18.18
N MET A 27 -6.41 6.68 -16.87
CA MET A 27 -7.61 7.22 -16.22
C MET A 27 -7.91 8.66 -16.66
N VAL A 28 -6.89 9.49 -16.93
CA VAL A 28 -7.10 10.84 -17.52
C VAL A 28 -7.55 10.71 -18.98
N ARG A 29 -6.85 9.90 -19.79
CA ARG A 29 -7.22 9.70 -21.20
C ARG A 29 -8.64 9.15 -21.37
N ALA A 30 -9.03 8.19 -20.54
CA ALA A 30 -10.37 7.59 -20.57
C ALA A 30 -11.47 8.52 -20.02
N GLY A 31 -11.13 9.72 -19.55
CA GLY A 31 -12.11 10.66 -18.99
C GLY A 31 -12.72 10.21 -17.66
N LEU A 32 -11.95 9.51 -16.83
CA LEU A 32 -12.39 9.02 -15.52
C LEU A 32 -12.08 10.01 -14.41
N ILE A 33 -10.97 10.73 -14.52
CA ILE A 33 -10.50 11.71 -13.54
C ILE A 33 -10.02 12.99 -14.23
N ARG A 34 -10.03 14.12 -13.50
CA ARG A 34 -9.44 15.40 -13.91
C ARG A 34 -8.75 16.05 -12.72
N GLN A 35 -7.57 16.58 -12.97
CA GLN A 35 -6.80 17.32 -11.99
C GLN A 35 -7.39 18.71 -11.75
N VAL A 36 -7.54 19.08 -10.48
CA VAL A 36 -7.93 20.43 -10.03
C VAL A 36 -6.70 21.19 -9.56
N GLY A 37 -5.77 20.50 -8.91
CA GLY A 37 -4.51 21.02 -8.42
C GLY A 37 -3.60 19.85 -8.02
N ALA A 38 -2.39 20.15 -7.54
CA ALA A 38 -1.45 19.11 -7.13
C ALA A 38 -2.05 18.26 -6.00
N GLY A 39 -2.29 16.96 -6.28
CA GLY A 39 -2.91 16.02 -5.36
C GLY A 39 -4.42 16.19 -5.16
N LEU A 40 -5.09 17.01 -5.97
CA LEU A 40 -6.53 17.24 -5.93
C LEU A 40 -7.16 16.81 -7.26
N TRP A 41 -8.10 15.86 -7.19
CA TRP A 41 -8.69 15.21 -8.35
C TRP A 41 -10.21 15.19 -8.31
N SER A 42 -10.84 15.51 -9.43
CA SER A 42 -12.25 15.24 -9.64
C SER A 42 -12.43 13.88 -10.26
N TRP A 43 -13.34 13.08 -9.71
CA TRP A 43 -13.84 11.88 -10.34
C TRP A 43 -14.96 12.24 -11.29
N LEU A 44 -14.78 11.96 -12.59
CA LEU A 44 -15.78 12.19 -13.61
C LEU A 44 -16.83 11.05 -13.64
N PRO A 45 -17.97 11.21 -14.32
CA PRO A 45 -19.09 10.29 -14.18
C PRO A 45 -18.75 8.80 -14.32
N ALA A 46 -17.95 8.41 -15.31
CA ALA A 46 -17.56 7.00 -15.49
C ALA A 46 -16.57 6.53 -14.38
N GLY A 47 -15.60 7.36 -14.01
CA GLY A 47 -14.68 7.06 -12.91
C GLY A 47 -15.40 6.97 -11.57
N TRP A 48 -16.38 7.86 -11.34
CA TRP A 48 -17.18 7.83 -10.12
C TRP A 48 -18.00 6.52 -10.00
N ARG A 49 -18.50 5.98 -11.12
CA ARG A 49 -19.16 4.66 -11.12
C ARG A 49 -18.22 3.53 -10.68
N VAL A 50 -16.96 3.54 -11.13
CA VAL A 50 -15.93 2.58 -10.65
C VAL A 50 -15.76 2.71 -9.13
N HIS A 51 -15.58 3.93 -8.65
CA HIS A 51 -15.40 4.21 -7.23
C HIS A 51 -16.59 3.72 -6.38
N GLN A 52 -17.82 4.02 -6.83
CA GLN A 52 -19.05 3.58 -6.15
C GLN A 52 -19.22 2.06 -6.14
N ARG A 53 -18.83 1.33 -7.20
CA ARG A 53 -18.87 -0.14 -7.22
C ARG A 53 -17.91 -0.75 -6.20
N ILE A 54 -16.71 -0.19 -6.11
CA ILE A 54 -15.73 -0.60 -5.08
C ILE A 54 -16.29 -0.32 -3.68
N GLU A 55 -16.83 0.85 -3.43
CA GLU A 55 -17.46 1.17 -2.15
C GLU A 55 -18.62 0.23 -1.80
N GLN A 56 -19.42 -0.17 -2.79
CA GLN A 56 -20.51 -1.09 -2.58
C GLN A 56 -20.02 -2.47 -2.14
N ILE A 57 -18.98 -3.01 -2.79
CA ILE A 57 -18.33 -4.26 -2.38
C ILE A 57 -17.82 -4.15 -0.93
N VAL A 58 -17.20 -3.02 -0.61
CA VAL A 58 -16.69 -2.76 0.75
C VAL A 58 -17.83 -2.75 1.77
N ARG A 59 -18.97 -2.07 1.49
CA ARG A 59 -20.14 -2.04 2.40
C ARG A 59 -20.67 -3.43 2.65
N GLU A 60 -20.87 -4.21 1.59
CA GLU A 60 -21.43 -5.56 1.70
C GLU A 60 -20.59 -6.49 2.60
N GLU A 61 -19.26 -6.44 2.46
CA GLU A 61 -18.38 -7.27 3.29
C GLU A 61 -18.23 -6.72 4.73
N MET A 62 -18.28 -5.40 4.92
CA MET A 62 -18.29 -4.82 6.26
C MET A 62 -19.59 -5.11 7.01
N ASP A 63 -20.72 -5.00 6.34
CA ASP A 63 -22.03 -5.35 6.93
C ASP A 63 -22.10 -6.85 7.27
N ALA A 64 -21.50 -7.70 6.43
CA ALA A 64 -21.47 -9.16 6.65
C ALA A 64 -20.71 -9.57 7.92
N ILE A 65 -19.74 -8.78 8.38
CA ILE A 65 -19.04 -9.02 9.67
C ILE A 65 -19.73 -8.36 10.87
N GLY A 66 -20.88 -7.71 10.66
CA GLY A 66 -21.68 -7.04 11.69
C GLY A 66 -21.21 -5.63 12.03
N ALA A 67 -20.53 -4.95 11.12
CA ALA A 67 -20.16 -3.56 11.27
C ALA A 67 -21.33 -2.62 10.99
N HIS A 68 -21.35 -1.45 11.63
CA HIS A 68 -22.37 -0.43 11.44
C HIS A 68 -21.79 0.80 10.75
N GLU A 69 -22.39 1.20 9.62
CA GLU A 69 -21.99 2.42 8.89
C GLU A 69 -22.48 3.66 9.64
N MET A 70 -21.61 4.66 9.76
CA MET A 70 -21.91 5.99 10.27
C MET A 70 -21.26 7.05 9.39
N LEU A 71 -21.45 8.32 9.67
CA LEU A 71 -20.75 9.41 8.99
C LEU A 71 -20.24 10.42 10.00
N MET A 72 -18.93 10.65 10.01
CA MET A 72 -18.26 11.62 10.87
C MET A 72 -17.78 12.82 10.06
N PRO A 73 -17.73 14.04 10.64
CA PRO A 73 -17.28 15.24 9.94
C PRO A 73 -15.77 15.18 9.64
N VAL A 74 -15.37 15.74 8.48
CA VAL A 74 -13.96 15.93 8.11
C VAL A 74 -13.34 17.07 8.92
N LEU A 75 -14.08 18.15 9.11
CA LEU A 75 -13.65 19.29 9.94
C LEU A 75 -13.81 18.95 11.42
N ASN A 76 -12.71 18.84 12.13
CA ASN A 76 -12.68 18.46 13.55
C ASN A 76 -12.14 19.59 14.44
N PRO A 77 -12.57 19.68 15.72
CA PRO A 77 -11.87 20.45 16.74
C PRO A 77 -10.45 19.89 16.95
N ALA A 78 -9.46 20.76 17.20
CA ALA A 78 -8.09 20.35 17.43
C ALA A 78 -7.84 19.67 18.79
N GLU A 79 -8.75 19.83 19.77
CA GLU A 79 -8.56 19.34 21.14
C GLU A 79 -8.40 17.81 21.21
N PRO A 80 -9.27 16.95 20.60
CA PRO A 80 -9.08 15.51 20.59
C PRO A 80 -7.71 15.09 20.00
N TRP A 81 -7.25 15.79 18.97
CA TRP A 81 -5.95 15.55 18.31
C TRP A 81 -4.76 15.89 19.20
N ARG A 82 -4.87 16.96 20.02
CA ARG A 82 -3.87 17.28 21.04
C ARG A 82 -3.81 16.21 22.13
N ARG A 83 -4.96 15.72 22.57
CA ARG A 83 -5.05 14.66 23.58
C ARG A 83 -4.46 13.34 23.09
N SER A 84 -4.75 12.95 21.86
CA SER A 84 -4.18 11.74 21.27
C SER A 84 -2.66 11.84 21.03
N GLY A 85 -2.13 13.07 20.97
CA GLY A 85 -0.74 13.36 20.64
C GLY A 85 -0.46 13.45 19.14
N ARG A 86 -1.50 13.41 18.29
CA ARG A 86 -1.36 13.43 16.82
C ARG A 86 -1.46 14.84 16.22
N TYR A 87 -1.71 15.87 17.00
CA TYR A 87 -1.75 17.26 16.50
C TYR A 87 -0.39 17.73 15.92
N GLY A 88 0.71 17.09 16.33
CA GLY A 88 2.06 17.39 15.83
C GLY A 88 2.41 16.80 14.46
N ILE A 89 1.58 15.93 13.90
CA ILE A 89 1.82 15.31 12.58
C ILE A 89 1.91 16.41 11.51
N ASP A 90 2.93 16.34 10.64
CA ASP A 90 3.19 17.35 9.63
C ASP A 90 2.13 17.35 8.53
N GLU A 91 1.62 16.18 8.16
CA GLU A 91 0.57 16.01 7.14
C GLU A 91 -0.83 16.39 7.61
N LEU A 92 -0.99 16.82 8.86
CA LEU A 92 -2.28 17.27 9.38
C LEU A 92 -2.56 18.72 8.97
N PHE A 93 -3.60 18.96 8.16
CA PHE A 93 -4.07 20.31 7.89
C PHE A 93 -4.60 20.98 9.15
N LYS A 94 -4.03 22.12 9.53
CA LYS A 94 -4.36 22.92 10.70
C LYS A 94 -4.91 24.27 10.27
N LEU A 95 -6.03 24.68 10.83
CA LEU A 95 -6.71 25.93 10.48
C LEU A 95 -7.41 26.54 11.69
N LYS A 96 -7.90 27.75 11.54
CA LYS A 96 -8.72 28.43 12.53
C LYS A 96 -10.09 28.76 11.96
N ASP A 97 -11.12 28.62 12.79
CA ASP A 97 -12.45 29.09 12.43
C ASP A 97 -12.59 30.62 12.62
N ARG A 98 -13.77 31.18 12.30
CA ARG A 98 -14.02 32.62 12.45
C ARG A 98 -14.04 33.11 13.91
N ARG A 99 -14.02 32.20 14.89
CA ARG A 99 -13.98 32.50 16.33
C ARG A 99 -12.57 32.28 16.88
N ASP A 100 -11.58 32.10 16.00
CA ASP A 100 -10.19 31.81 16.33
C ASP A 100 -9.98 30.45 17.05
N ALA A 101 -10.98 29.54 16.96
CA ALA A 101 -10.84 28.19 17.46
C ALA A 101 -9.95 27.35 16.52
N ASP A 102 -9.01 26.59 17.12
CA ASP A 102 -8.15 25.68 16.36
C ASP A 102 -8.95 24.47 15.87
N MET A 103 -8.86 24.24 14.60
CA MET A 103 -9.50 23.14 13.88
C MET A 103 -8.47 22.35 13.07
N VAL A 104 -8.85 21.16 12.64
CA VAL A 104 -8.07 20.34 11.71
C VAL A 104 -8.97 19.72 10.66
N LEU A 105 -8.43 19.37 9.49
CA LEU A 105 -9.07 18.46 8.56
C LEU A 105 -8.56 17.04 8.83
N ALA A 106 -9.49 16.13 9.04
CA ALA A 106 -9.18 14.78 9.52
C ALA A 106 -8.38 13.96 8.49
N LEU A 107 -7.19 13.52 8.85
CA LEU A 107 -6.40 12.55 8.08
C LEU A 107 -6.84 11.09 8.35
N SER A 108 -7.57 10.86 9.45
CA SER A 108 -8.26 9.63 9.88
C SER A 108 -9.19 10.02 11.04
N HIS A 109 -9.98 9.11 11.64
CA HIS A 109 -11.02 9.51 12.59
C HIS A 109 -10.96 8.76 13.93
N GLU A 110 -9.82 8.23 14.33
CA GLU A 110 -9.63 7.53 15.62
C GLU A 110 -10.08 8.39 16.79
N GLU A 111 -9.73 9.68 16.79
CA GLU A 111 -10.04 10.62 17.85
C GLU A 111 -11.55 10.81 18.02
N ILE A 112 -12.25 10.99 16.90
CA ILE A 112 -13.67 11.34 16.91
C ILE A 112 -14.52 10.13 17.25
N VAL A 113 -14.26 8.98 16.65
CA VAL A 113 -15.00 7.74 16.95
C VAL A 113 -14.80 7.30 18.39
N THR A 114 -13.56 7.39 18.90
CA THR A 114 -13.24 7.08 20.30
C THR A 114 -14.00 8.02 21.25
N GLY A 115 -14.05 9.32 20.90
CA GLY A 115 -14.81 10.30 21.67
C GLY A 115 -16.32 10.01 21.72
N HIS A 116 -16.89 9.54 20.60
CA HIS A 116 -18.31 9.11 20.57
C HIS A 116 -18.54 7.87 21.45
N VAL A 117 -17.69 6.86 21.31
CA VAL A 117 -17.78 5.61 22.09
C VAL A 117 -17.62 5.89 23.59
N ALA A 118 -16.68 6.74 23.98
CA ALA A 118 -16.48 7.15 25.38
C ALA A 118 -17.71 7.83 25.99
N GLN A 119 -18.58 8.46 25.19
CA GLN A 119 -19.79 9.10 25.67
C GLN A 119 -20.95 8.13 25.90
N VAL A 120 -20.99 6.98 25.21
CA VAL A 120 -22.15 6.06 25.20
C VAL A 120 -21.87 4.72 25.86
N VAL A 121 -20.70 4.15 25.71
CA VAL A 121 -20.32 2.88 26.34
C VAL A 121 -20.15 3.06 27.83
N ARG A 122 -20.81 2.21 28.62
CA ARG A 122 -20.78 2.25 30.10
C ARG A 122 -20.38 0.92 30.71
N SER A 123 -20.73 -0.19 30.07
CA SER A 123 -20.50 -1.53 30.63
C SER A 123 -20.02 -2.50 29.57
N TYR A 124 -19.47 -3.63 30.04
CA TYR A 124 -19.04 -4.74 29.19
C TYR A 124 -20.15 -5.27 28.25
N ARG A 125 -21.42 -5.00 28.54
CA ARG A 125 -22.57 -5.42 27.71
C ARG A 125 -22.72 -4.59 26.44
N ASP A 126 -22.13 -3.41 26.41
CA ASP A 126 -22.15 -2.51 25.25
C ASP A 126 -21.07 -2.88 24.22
N LEU A 127 -20.20 -3.84 24.54
CA LEU A 127 -19.08 -4.30 23.74
C LEU A 127 -19.24 -5.79 23.35
N PRO A 128 -18.71 -6.25 22.18
CA PRO A 128 -17.90 -5.49 21.23
C PRO A 128 -18.73 -4.61 20.27
N LEU A 129 -18.07 -3.61 19.66
CA LEU A 129 -18.63 -2.76 18.61
C LEU A 129 -17.69 -2.70 17.41
N ILE A 130 -18.28 -2.67 16.21
CA ILE A 130 -17.57 -2.39 14.96
C ILE A 130 -18.30 -1.23 14.28
N LEU A 131 -17.62 -0.10 14.13
CA LEU A 131 -18.14 1.10 13.49
C LEU A 131 -17.28 1.44 12.28
N TYR A 132 -17.89 1.81 11.16
CA TYR A 132 -17.14 2.25 9.99
C TYR A 132 -17.81 3.42 9.28
N HIS A 133 -17.05 4.10 8.45
CA HIS A 133 -17.59 5.04 7.48
C HIS A 133 -16.77 5.05 6.19
N ILE A 134 -17.36 5.60 5.14
CA ILE A 134 -16.69 5.93 3.88
C ILE A 134 -16.74 7.46 3.77
N GLN A 135 -15.57 8.10 3.94
CA GLN A 135 -15.50 9.55 4.09
C GLN A 135 -14.19 10.10 3.52
N ILE A 136 -14.23 11.34 3.08
CA ILE A 136 -13.07 12.13 2.67
C ILE A 136 -12.05 12.20 3.81
N LYS A 137 -10.78 12.08 3.43
CA LYS A 137 -9.60 12.33 4.25
C LYS A 137 -8.76 13.41 3.60
N GLU A 138 -8.15 14.23 4.44
CA GLU A 138 -7.31 15.33 4.03
C GLU A 138 -5.89 15.13 4.61
N ARG A 139 -4.90 15.12 3.73
CA ARG A 139 -3.50 15.02 4.14
C ARG A 139 -2.68 16.09 3.42
N ASP A 140 -1.94 16.91 4.15
CA ASP A 140 -1.01 17.89 3.56
C ASP A 140 0.22 17.18 2.99
N GLU A 141 -0.05 16.33 1.99
CA GLU A 141 0.96 15.52 1.31
C GLU A 141 1.97 16.42 0.59
N PRO A 142 3.26 16.38 0.98
CA PRO A 142 4.27 17.27 0.41
C PRO A 142 4.61 16.95 -1.05
N ARG A 143 4.42 15.70 -1.49
CA ARG A 143 4.79 15.21 -2.83
C ARG A 143 3.68 14.37 -3.46
N PRO A 144 2.52 14.95 -3.77
CA PRO A 144 1.47 14.21 -4.46
C PRO A 144 1.94 13.79 -5.85
N ARG A 145 1.65 12.54 -6.24
CA ARG A 145 2.13 11.96 -7.50
C ARG A 145 1.28 10.78 -7.95
N ALA A 146 1.54 10.28 -9.15
CA ALA A 146 0.92 9.08 -9.71
C ALA A 146 -0.63 9.13 -9.73
N GLY A 147 -1.21 10.28 -10.13
CA GLY A 147 -2.65 10.44 -10.25
C GLY A 147 -3.36 10.30 -8.90
N VAL A 148 -4.26 9.31 -8.78
CA VAL A 148 -5.05 9.08 -7.56
C VAL A 148 -4.38 8.14 -6.54
N LEU A 149 -3.13 7.75 -6.76
CA LEU A 149 -2.40 6.88 -5.83
C LEU A 149 -1.92 7.64 -4.59
N ARG A 150 -1.40 8.86 -4.76
CA ARG A 150 -0.90 9.70 -3.68
C ARG A 150 -1.44 11.12 -3.80
N THR A 151 -2.45 11.41 -3.01
CA THR A 151 -3.27 12.62 -3.11
C THR A 151 -3.36 13.36 -1.78
N ARG A 152 -3.85 14.60 -1.81
CA ARG A 152 -4.12 15.41 -0.62
C ARG A 152 -5.54 15.23 -0.10
N GLU A 153 -6.49 14.98 -1.01
CA GLU A 153 -7.88 14.68 -0.68
C GLU A 153 -8.27 13.35 -1.34
N PHE A 154 -8.88 12.45 -0.58
CA PHE A 154 -9.32 11.15 -1.08
C PHE A 154 -10.41 10.55 -0.17
N ILE A 155 -11.19 9.65 -0.72
CA ILE A 155 -12.17 8.87 0.05
C ILE A 155 -11.50 7.62 0.60
N MET A 156 -11.74 7.34 1.88
CA MET A 156 -11.28 6.12 2.56
C MET A 156 -12.45 5.47 3.28
N LYS A 157 -12.55 4.15 3.21
CA LYS A 157 -13.27 3.40 4.21
C LYS A 157 -12.34 3.19 5.40
N ASP A 158 -12.71 3.69 6.53
CA ASP A 158 -12.06 3.43 7.80
C ASP A 158 -13.06 2.82 8.79
N SER A 159 -12.66 1.68 9.37
CA SER A 159 -13.40 0.93 10.36
C SER A 159 -12.64 0.90 11.67
N TYR A 160 -13.38 0.80 12.77
CA TYR A 160 -12.85 0.84 14.12
C TYR A 160 -13.55 -0.22 14.96
N THR A 161 -12.75 -1.01 15.69
CA THR A 161 -13.28 -1.98 16.65
C THR A 161 -13.07 -1.50 18.07
N PHE A 162 -14.02 -1.87 18.93
CA PHE A 162 -14.02 -1.56 20.35
C PHE A 162 -14.33 -2.84 21.09
N ASP A 163 -13.34 -3.36 21.80
CA ASP A 163 -13.36 -4.68 22.43
C ASP A 163 -13.05 -4.57 23.91
N ARG A 164 -13.42 -5.63 24.68
CA ARG A 164 -13.20 -5.66 26.13
C ARG A 164 -11.74 -5.86 26.50
N ASP A 165 -11.03 -6.66 25.70
CA ASP A 165 -9.69 -7.15 26.00
C ASP A 165 -8.94 -7.43 24.69
N ARG A 166 -7.72 -7.93 24.85
CA ARG A 166 -6.85 -8.28 23.73
C ARG A 166 -7.42 -9.42 22.89
N GLU A 167 -8.00 -10.42 23.54
CA GLU A 167 -8.60 -11.58 22.88
C GLU A 167 -9.79 -11.16 22.02
N GLY A 168 -10.63 -10.24 22.51
CA GLY A 168 -11.72 -9.64 21.74
C GLY A 168 -11.22 -8.88 20.53
N LEU A 169 -10.18 -8.06 20.70
CA LEU A 169 -9.53 -7.36 19.57
C LEU A 169 -8.97 -8.35 18.54
N ASP A 170 -8.33 -9.44 18.96
CA ASP A 170 -7.81 -10.45 18.06
C ASP A 170 -8.94 -11.10 17.24
N VAL A 171 -10.09 -11.40 17.84
CA VAL A 171 -11.28 -11.91 17.14
C VAL A 171 -11.83 -10.90 16.14
N ALA A 172 -11.93 -9.64 16.53
CA ALA A 172 -12.40 -8.56 15.65
C ALA A 172 -11.44 -8.30 14.47
N TYR A 173 -10.14 -8.45 14.73
CA TYR A 173 -9.09 -8.35 13.72
C TYR A 173 -9.24 -9.44 12.64
N GLU A 174 -9.40 -10.70 13.04
CA GLU A 174 -9.58 -11.83 12.10
C GLU A 174 -10.88 -11.71 11.28
N LYS A 175 -11.95 -11.11 11.83
CA LYS A 175 -13.14 -10.77 11.06
C LYS A 175 -12.81 -9.77 9.94
N HIS A 176 -12.02 -8.74 10.25
CA HIS A 176 -11.57 -7.76 9.24
C HIS A 176 -10.65 -8.38 8.21
N VAL A 177 -9.72 -9.26 8.62
CA VAL A 177 -8.90 -10.05 7.68
C VAL A 177 -9.79 -10.78 6.69
N THR A 178 -10.80 -11.52 7.17
CA THR A 178 -11.73 -12.26 6.31
C THR A 178 -12.52 -11.35 5.36
N ALA A 179 -12.96 -10.18 5.84
CA ALA A 179 -13.70 -9.22 5.01
C ALA A 179 -12.80 -8.59 3.93
N TYR A 180 -11.57 -8.24 4.29
CA TYR A 180 -10.60 -7.62 3.37
C TYR A 180 -10.16 -8.58 2.28
N ASP A 181 -9.85 -9.83 2.63
CA ASP A 181 -9.52 -10.88 1.66
C ASP A 181 -10.63 -10.98 0.60
N LYS A 182 -11.91 -11.05 1.03
CA LYS A 182 -13.05 -11.06 0.11
C LYS A 182 -13.23 -9.77 -0.69
N ILE A 183 -12.99 -8.61 -0.09
CA ILE A 183 -13.11 -7.32 -0.79
C ILE A 183 -12.13 -7.28 -1.97
N PHE A 184 -10.86 -7.63 -1.74
CA PHE A 184 -9.85 -7.56 -2.80
C PHE A 184 -10.05 -8.66 -3.85
N ASP A 185 -10.45 -9.88 -3.44
CA ASP A 185 -10.84 -10.96 -4.36
C ASP A 185 -12.02 -10.54 -5.24
N ARG A 186 -13.08 -9.97 -4.64
CA ARG A 186 -14.27 -9.48 -5.38
C ARG A 186 -13.94 -8.31 -6.29
N CYS A 187 -12.98 -7.45 -5.93
CA CYS A 187 -12.49 -6.40 -6.81
C CYS A 187 -11.61 -6.94 -7.94
N GLY A 188 -11.26 -8.23 -7.91
CA GLY A 188 -10.48 -8.94 -8.94
C GLY A 188 -9.01 -8.56 -8.95
N LEU A 189 -8.43 -8.08 -7.84
CA LEU A 189 -7.02 -7.72 -7.73
C LEU A 189 -6.15 -8.96 -7.45
N GLU A 190 -4.92 -8.90 -7.92
CA GLU A 190 -3.82 -9.69 -7.35
C GLU A 190 -3.30 -8.94 -6.13
N TRP A 191 -3.21 -9.62 -4.99
CA TRP A 191 -2.83 -8.97 -3.74
C TRP A 191 -2.10 -9.93 -2.77
N TYR A 192 -1.33 -9.34 -1.85
CA TYR A 192 -0.68 -10.03 -0.75
C TYR A 192 -0.99 -9.30 0.56
N ARG A 193 -1.31 -10.05 1.61
CA ARG A 193 -1.32 -9.54 2.97
C ARG A 193 0.09 -9.69 3.53
N VAL A 194 0.72 -8.57 3.86
CA VAL A 194 2.09 -8.50 4.35
C VAL A 194 2.11 -7.95 5.77
N GLU A 195 3.07 -8.38 6.58
CA GLU A 195 3.34 -7.70 7.84
C GLU A 195 3.83 -6.28 7.55
N GLY A 196 3.32 -5.30 8.30
CA GLY A 196 3.61 -3.87 8.17
C GLY A 196 4.08 -3.25 9.48
N ASP A 197 4.71 -2.07 9.38
CA ASP A 197 5.05 -1.25 10.54
C ASP A 197 3.82 -0.52 11.10
N VAL A 198 3.75 -0.34 12.42
CA VAL A 198 2.64 0.37 13.07
C VAL A 198 2.69 1.89 12.91
N GLY A 199 3.84 2.45 12.53
CA GLY A 199 4.07 3.87 12.25
C GLY A 199 3.51 4.83 13.29
N TYR A 200 3.06 5.99 12.83
CA TYR A 200 2.41 7.00 13.69
C TYR A 200 1.04 6.58 14.23
N MET A 201 0.42 5.54 13.66
CA MET A 201 -0.81 4.96 14.20
C MET A 201 -0.56 4.35 15.57
N GLY A 202 0.61 3.74 15.76
CA GLY A 202 1.00 3.02 16.96
C GLY A 202 0.23 1.72 17.16
N GLY A 203 0.38 1.11 18.33
CA GLY A 203 -0.18 -0.21 18.60
C GLY A 203 0.92 -1.27 18.67
N PHE A 204 0.57 -2.53 18.41
CA PHE A 204 1.49 -3.66 18.57
C PHE A 204 1.44 -4.69 17.43
N GLY A 205 0.75 -4.40 16.36
CA GLY A 205 0.69 -5.25 15.17
C GLY A 205 -0.07 -4.57 14.03
N ALA A 206 0.42 -4.77 12.82
CA ALA A 206 -0.20 -4.27 11.60
C ALA A 206 -0.01 -5.26 10.46
N HIS A 207 -0.96 -5.29 9.53
CA HIS A 207 -0.79 -5.86 8.20
C HIS A 207 -1.25 -4.86 7.15
N GLU A 208 -0.62 -4.95 5.99
CA GLU A 208 -0.96 -4.18 4.81
C GLU A 208 -1.42 -5.12 3.70
N TYR A 209 -2.36 -4.66 2.90
CA TYR A 209 -2.79 -5.35 1.68
C TYR A 209 -2.14 -4.65 0.49
N MET A 210 -1.27 -5.39 -0.18
CA MET A 210 -0.37 -4.89 -1.20
C MET A 210 -0.74 -5.49 -2.56
N ALA A 211 -0.98 -4.63 -3.55
CA ALA A 211 -1.24 -5.02 -4.94
C ALA A 211 0.04 -4.83 -5.78
N PRO A 212 0.71 -5.91 -6.22
CA PRO A 212 1.93 -5.81 -7.00
C PRO A 212 1.69 -5.12 -8.34
N CYS A 213 2.50 -4.13 -8.64
CA CYS A 213 2.53 -3.46 -9.94
C CYS A 213 3.76 -2.54 -10.07
N PRO A 214 4.20 -2.20 -11.30
CA PRO A 214 5.38 -1.35 -11.52
C PRO A 214 5.28 0.06 -10.93
N ALA A 215 4.07 0.59 -10.75
CA ALA A 215 3.83 1.92 -10.16
C ALA A 215 3.79 1.90 -8.63
N GLY A 216 4.08 0.76 -8.00
CA GLY A 216 4.09 0.60 -6.55
C GLY A 216 5.04 1.56 -5.85
N GLU A 217 4.57 2.19 -4.78
CA GLU A 217 5.38 3.11 -3.97
C GLU A 217 6.21 2.39 -2.91
N ASN A 218 5.77 1.20 -2.50
CA ASN A 218 6.43 0.33 -1.54
C ASN A 218 6.97 -0.92 -2.25
N GLU A 219 7.96 -1.54 -1.65
CA GLU A 219 8.46 -2.85 -2.08
C GLU A 219 8.05 -3.92 -1.08
N ILE A 220 7.72 -5.10 -1.57
CA ILE A 220 7.38 -6.26 -0.75
C ILE A 220 8.34 -7.41 -1.02
N ALA A 221 8.73 -8.11 0.04
CA ALA A 221 9.52 -9.32 0.00
C ALA A 221 8.60 -10.54 0.03
N LEU A 222 8.69 -11.38 -0.99
CA LEU A 222 7.81 -12.54 -1.18
C LEU A 222 8.63 -13.82 -1.30
N ALA A 223 8.23 -14.86 -0.55
CA ALA A 223 8.70 -16.24 -0.70
C ALA A 223 7.56 -17.22 -0.43
N ALA A 224 7.77 -18.51 -0.61
CA ALA A 224 6.75 -19.52 -0.30
C ALA A 224 6.35 -19.45 1.18
N GLY A 225 5.08 -19.08 1.44
CA GLY A 225 4.54 -18.93 2.80
C GLY A 225 5.03 -17.69 3.57
N TYR A 226 5.67 -16.74 2.88
CA TYR A 226 6.16 -15.49 3.48
C TYR A 226 5.85 -14.28 2.60
N ALA A 227 5.33 -13.25 3.23
CA ALA A 227 5.11 -11.94 2.61
C ALA A 227 5.30 -10.83 3.66
N ALA A 228 6.18 -9.88 3.42
CA ALA A 228 6.44 -8.76 4.32
C ALA A 228 6.76 -7.47 3.55
N ASN A 229 6.40 -6.31 4.12
CA ASN A 229 6.90 -5.03 3.65
C ASN A 229 8.42 -4.98 3.85
N MET A 230 9.15 -4.40 2.89
CA MET A 230 10.62 -4.27 2.97
C MET A 230 11.09 -3.48 4.20
N GLU A 231 10.23 -2.66 4.79
CA GLU A 231 10.52 -1.92 6.03
C GLU A 231 10.81 -2.86 7.21
N ILE A 232 10.18 -4.03 7.25
CA ILE A 232 10.30 -4.99 8.36
C ILE A 232 10.74 -6.40 7.92
N ALA A 233 10.89 -6.64 6.63
CA ALA A 233 11.22 -7.95 6.10
C ALA A 233 12.50 -8.53 6.75
N SER A 234 12.45 -9.82 7.10
CA SER A 234 13.55 -10.58 7.69
C SER A 234 13.81 -11.85 6.89
N ALA A 235 15.07 -12.18 6.67
CA ALA A 235 15.48 -13.35 5.91
C ALA A 235 16.92 -13.75 6.23
N ASP A 236 17.24 -15.01 5.98
CA ASP A 236 18.61 -15.49 6.02
C ASP A 236 19.37 -14.94 4.80
N PRO A 237 20.55 -14.33 4.99
CA PRO A 237 21.34 -13.80 3.89
C PRO A 237 21.86 -14.91 3.00
N GLN A 238 22.15 -14.58 1.76
CA GLN A 238 22.90 -15.48 0.89
C GLN A 238 24.24 -15.84 1.53
N PRO A 239 24.65 -17.13 1.44
CA PRO A 239 25.96 -17.58 1.91
C PRO A 239 27.08 -16.76 1.25
N GLU A 240 28.16 -16.53 2.01
CA GLU A 240 29.33 -15.82 1.53
C GLU A 240 30.59 -16.64 1.78
N ASP A 241 31.51 -16.61 0.84
CA ASP A 241 32.83 -17.26 0.98
C ASP A 241 33.71 -16.42 1.91
N LEU A 242 33.73 -16.80 3.18
CA LEU A 242 34.55 -16.11 4.18
C LEU A 242 35.99 -16.56 4.14
N PRO A 243 36.97 -15.66 4.39
CA PRO A 243 38.35 -16.01 4.54
C PRO A 243 38.58 -17.06 5.64
N PRO A 244 39.67 -17.83 5.57
CA PRO A 244 40.01 -18.77 6.65
C PRO A 244 40.09 -18.08 8.01
N ARG A 245 39.61 -18.75 9.04
CA ARG A 245 39.72 -18.27 10.43
C ARG A 245 41.21 -18.24 10.85
N LEU A 246 41.58 -17.15 11.51
CA LEU A 246 42.88 -16.97 12.11
C LEU A 246 42.84 -17.15 13.62
N GLY A 247 43.94 -17.53 14.25
CA GLY A 247 44.02 -17.67 15.70
C GLY A 247 43.86 -16.34 16.47
N ALA A 248 44.15 -15.22 15.84
CA ALA A 248 43.93 -13.87 16.31
C ALA A 248 43.83 -12.93 15.10
N PRO A 249 43.22 -11.72 15.29
CA PRO A 249 43.18 -10.73 14.23
C PRO A 249 44.56 -10.26 13.80
N GLU A 250 44.79 -10.13 12.50
CA GLU A 250 46.05 -9.62 11.93
C GLU A 250 45.80 -8.24 11.27
N GLN A 251 46.66 -7.28 11.60
CA GLN A 251 46.60 -5.97 10.97
C GLN A 251 47.21 -5.99 9.57
N VAL A 252 46.52 -5.39 8.60
CA VAL A 252 46.95 -5.25 7.21
C VAL A 252 46.92 -3.78 6.79
N SER A 253 47.92 -3.35 6.00
CA SER A 253 47.95 -1.97 5.47
C SER A 253 46.98 -1.82 4.31
N THR A 254 46.15 -0.78 4.39
CA THR A 254 45.13 -0.41 3.38
C THR A 254 45.14 1.10 3.16
N ALA A 255 46.30 1.65 2.89
CA ALA A 255 46.54 3.09 2.78
C ALA A 255 45.58 3.75 1.77
N GLY A 256 44.76 4.72 2.26
CA GLY A 256 43.79 5.47 1.48
C GLY A 256 42.53 4.69 1.06
N LEU A 257 42.37 3.42 1.47
CA LEU A 257 41.21 2.60 1.12
C LEU A 257 40.12 2.72 2.20
N THR A 258 39.08 3.49 1.93
CA THR A 258 38.03 3.83 2.90
C THR A 258 36.66 3.23 2.56
N THR A 259 36.50 2.62 1.38
CA THR A 259 35.22 1.99 0.98
C THR A 259 35.32 0.47 1.00
N VAL A 260 34.20 -0.21 1.25
CA VAL A 260 34.11 -1.67 1.25
C VAL A 260 34.65 -2.25 -0.04
N ALA A 261 34.25 -1.74 -1.21
CA ALA A 261 34.66 -2.24 -2.52
C ALA A 261 36.19 -2.12 -2.73
N GLN A 262 36.80 -1.00 -2.30
CA GLN A 262 38.26 -0.81 -2.41
C GLN A 262 39.03 -1.81 -1.55
N VAL A 263 38.60 -1.99 -0.28
CA VAL A 263 39.27 -2.91 0.66
C VAL A 263 39.09 -4.36 0.21
N ALA A 264 37.87 -4.75 -0.19
CA ALA A 264 37.56 -6.07 -0.70
C ALA A 264 38.44 -6.42 -1.91
N SER A 265 38.53 -5.52 -2.90
CA SER A 265 39.35 -5.67 -4.10
C SER A 265 40.84 -5.78 -3.76
N ALA A 266 41.35 -4.92 -2.88
CA ALA A 266 42.76 -4.91 -2.49
C ALA A 266 43.20 -6.17 -1.73
N LEU A 267 42.32 -6.73 -0.92
CA LEU A 267 42.60 -7.93 -0.13
C LEU A 267 42.18 -9.25 -0.83
N GLY A 268 41.52 -9.16 -2.00
CA GLY A 268 41.08 -10.33 -2.78
C GLY A 268 39.98 -11.13 -2.06
N VAL A 269 39.08 -10.46 -1.34
CA VAL A 269 37.95 -11.07 -0.64
C VAL A 269 36.63 -10.48 -1.15
N PRO A 270 35.50 -11.21 -1.06
CA PRO A 270 34.22 -10.66 -1.41
C PRO A 270 33.79 -9.55 -0.43
N GLU A 271 32.90 -8.63 -0.87
CA GLU A 271 32.41 -7.54 -0.03
C GLU A 271 31.67 -8.03 1.22
N GLY A 272 30.96 -9.17 1.14
CA GLY A 272 30.28 -9.81 2.26
C GLY A 272 31.23 -10.36 3.33
N ALA A 273 32.51 -10.52 3.03
CA ALA A 273 33.54 -10.90 4.02
C ALA A 273 34.04 -9.71 4.84
N LEU A 274 33.58 -8.50 4.58
CA LEU A 274 33.87 -7.33 5.40
C LEU A 274 32.77 -7.10 6.43
N LEU A 275 33.16 -6.62 7.63
CA LEU A 275 32.25 -6.01 8.60
C LEU A 275 32.43 -4.50 8.56
N LYS A 276 31.38 -3.79 8.15
CA LYS A 276 31.35 -2.32 8.16
C LYS A 276 30.61 -1.79 9.37
N ALA A 277 31.09 -0.69 9.91
CA ALA A 277 30.50 0.01 11.03
C ALA A 277 29.55 1.11 10.54
N TYR A 278 28.40 1.23 11.20
CA TYR A 278 27.46 2.33 11.05
C TYR A 278 27.19 2.94 12.44
N PRO A 279 28.01 3.91 12.89
CA PRO A 279 27.87 4.55 14.18
C PRO A 279 26.65 5.47 14.20
N VAL A 280 25.83 5.37 15.27
CA VAL A 280 24.60 6.14 15.46
C VAL A 280 24.47 6.70 16.87
N VAL A 281 23.70 7.77 17.01
CA VAL A 281 23.36 8.40 18.28
C VAL A 281 21.84 8.35 18.45
N PRO A 282 21.33 7.55 19.41
CA PRO A 282 19.90 7.53 19.75
C PRO A 282 19.43 8.88 20.33
N GLU A 283 18.13 9.19 20.09
CA GLU A 283 17.50 10.44 20.57
C GLU A 283 16.63 10.22 21.83
N ASP A 284 16.88 9.16 22.60
CA ASP A 284 16.09 8.68 23.74
C ASP A 284 16.30 9.44 25.07
N GLY A 285 16.90 10.62 25.02
CA GLY A 285 17.20 11.45 26.20
C GLY A 285 18.49 11.06 26.94
N HIS A 286 19.13 9.96 26.61
CA HIS A 286 20.52 9.66 26.97
C HIS A 286 21.46 10.28 25.93
N ALA A 287 21.31 11.59 25.70
CA ALA A 287 21.98 12.35 24.66
C ALA A 287 23.49 12.12 24.71
N GLY A 288 24.03 11.49 23.67
CA GLY A 288 25.46 11.37 23.43
C GLY A 288 26.06 9.98 23.59
N GLU A 289 25.29 8.94 23.91
CA GLU A 289 25.83 7.58 23.91
C GLU A 289 25.87 7.00 22.49
N LEU A 290 27.07 7.03 21.90
CA LEU A 290 27.32 6.46 20.58
C LEU A 290 27.14 4.95 20.61
N ARG A 291 26.39 4.39 19.66
CA ARG A 291 26.29 2.93 19.43
C ARG A 291 26.85 2.59 18.06
N VAL A 292 27.44 1.42 17.93
CA VAL A 292 28.06 0.99 16.67
C VAL A 292 27.29 -0.20 16.12
N VAL A 293 26.62 0.02 14.98
CA VAL A 293 25.94 -1.06 14.25
C VAL A 293 26.95 -1.70 13.31
N MET A 294 27.13 -3.02 13.43
CA MET A 294 28.02 -3.79 12.58
C MET A 294 27.21 -4.69 11.64
N LEU A 295 27.49 -4.65 10.37
CA LEU A 295 26.83 -5.46 9.34
C LEU A 295 27.82 -5.86 8.23
N ARG A 296 27.44 -6.86 7.44
CA ARG A 296 28.26 -7.29 6.29
C ARG A 296 28.47 -6.14 5.32
N GLY A 297 29.59 -6.12 4.63
CA GLY A 297 29.95 -5.06 3.69
C GLY A 297 28.97 -4.87 2.54
N ASP A 298 28.40 -5.95 2.05
CA ASP A 298 27.39 -5.99 0.98
C ASP A 298 25.97 -5.62 1.42
N HIS A 299 25.70 -5.57 2.74
CA HIS A 299 24.38 -5.25 3.27
C HIS A 299 24.20 -3.74 3.55
N ARG A 300 22.95 -3.29 3.63
CA ARG A 300 22.57 -1.93 4.04
C ARG A 300 21.71 -1.97 5.29
N VAL A 301 21.83 -0.93 6.11
CA VAL A 301 20.95 -0.73 7.26
C VAL A 301 19.54 -0.44 6.76
N ASN A 302 18.57 -1.09 7.39
CA ASN A 302 17.15 -0.75 7.29
C ASN A 302 16.81 0.20 8.44
N GLU A 303 16.42 1.41 8.11
CA GLU A 303 16.19 2.46 9.10
C GLU A 303 15.03 2.15 10.05
N PHE A 304 13.96 1.52 9.56
CA PHE A 304 12.81 1.12 10.36
C PHE A 304 13.20 0.05 11.40
N LYS A 305 13.89 -0.99 10.94
CA LYS A 305 14.35 -2.08 11.83
C LYS A 305 15.38 -1.57 12.85
N LEU A 306 16.28 -0.66 12.46
CA LEU A 306 17.23 -0.07 13.39
C LEU A 306 16.54 0.81 14.43
N ARG A 307 15.55 1.63 14.03
CA ARG A 307 14.74 2.42 14.97
C ARG A 307 14.01 1.53 15.97
N ALA A 308 13.44 0.42 15.50
CA ALA A 308 12.78 -0.56 16.36
C ALA A 308 13.77 -1.24 17.34
N ALA A 309 14.97 -1.61 16.88
CA ALA A 309 16.01 -2.20 17.72
C ALA A 309 16.54 -1.23 18.78
N LEU A 310 16.68 0.03 18.44
CA LEU A 310 17.09 1.11 19.36
C LEU A 310 15.97 1.53 20.31
N ARG A 311 14.70 1.27 19.95
CA ARG A 311 13.49 1.77 20.65
C ARG A 311 13.41 3.29 20.74
N SER A 312 14.05 4.00 19.83
CA SER A 312 14.05 5.45 19.72
C SER A 312 14.39 5.89 18.31
N ASP A 313 14.08 7.15 18.00
CA ASP A 313 14.68 7.82 16.85
C ASP A 313 16.20 7.93 17.04
N TYR A 314 16.90 8.07 15.94
CA TYR A 314 18.36 8.18 15.94
C TYR A 314 18.85 9.05 14.79
N ARG A 315 20.07 9.51 14.89
CA ARG A 315 20.81 10.10 13.78
C ARG A 315 22.14 9.37 13.56
N PRO A 316 22.69 9.39 12.34
CA PRO A 316 24.09 9.00 12.12
C PRO A 316 25.03 9.86 12.98
N ALA A 317 26.08 9.24 13.50
CA ALA A 317 27.14 9.99 14.19
C ALA A 317 27.92 10.85 13.20
N THR A 318 28.32 12.04 13.63
CA THR A 318 29.18 12.90 12.81
C THR A 318 30.61 12.34 12.71
N ALA A 319 31.34 12.72 11.68
CA ALA A 319 32.74 12.31 11.52
C ALA A 319 33.62 12.71 12.73
N GLU A 320 33.33 13.83 13.39
CA GLU A 320 34.02 14.32 14.57
C GLU A 320 33.73 13.44 15.79
N GLU A 321 32.44 13.09 16.05
CA GLU A 321 32.04 12.18 17.11
C GLU A 321 32.70 10.79 16.95
N VAL A 322 32.79 10.31 15.72
CA VAL A 322 33.42 9.01 15.39
C VAL A 322 34.94 9.10 15.64
N ALA A 323 35.60 10.16 15.16
CA ALA A 323 37.04 10.33 15.33
C ALA A 323 37.44 10.43 16.79
N ASP A 324 36.65 11.15 17.61
CA ASP A 324 36.92 11.33 19.04
C ASP A 324 36.72 10.07 19.88
N ARG A 325 35.76 9.22 19.48
CA ARG A 325 35.32 8.10 20.35
C ARG A 325 35.81 6.73 19.87
N ILE A 326 36.15 6.59 18.58
CA ILE A 326 36.54 5.30 17.98
C ILE A 326 37.86 5.43 17.21
N GLY A 327 37.91 6.33 16.22
CA GLY A 327 39.04 6.46 15.34
C GLY A 327 38.68 7.12 13.99
N PRO A 328 39.63 7.18 13.03
CA PRO A 328 39.44 7.90 11.78
C PRO A 328 38.31 7.26 10.93
N PRO A 329 37.35 8.07 10.46
CA PRO A 329 36.30 7.60 9.55
C PRO A 329 36.88 6.87 8.33
N GLY A 330 36.23 5.76 7.94
CA GLY A 330 36.70 4.87 6.86
C GLY A 330 37.54 3.68 7.35
N PHE A 331 37.99 3.70 8.62
CA PHE A 331 38.81 2.64 9.22
C PHE A 331 38.21 2.11 10.53
N ILE A 332 36.89 2.25 10.72
CA ILE A 332 36.18 1.87 11.94
C ILE A 332 35.89 0.37 11.96
N GLY A 333 36.14 -0.25 13.12
CA GLY A 333 35.84 -1.65 13.42
C GLY A 333 35.46 -1.88 14.87
N PRO A 334 34.97 -3.08 15.23
CA PRO A 334 34.43 -3.38 16.55
C PRO A 334 35.49 -3.76 17.58
N VAL A 335 36.72 -4.03 17.17
CA VAL A 335 37.78 -4.53 18.06
C VAL A 335 38.42 -3.40 18.87
N GLY A 336 38.46 -3.57 20.19
CA GLY A 336 39.11 -2.60 21.09
C GLY A 336 38.30 -1.34 21.41
N ILE A 337 37.01 -1.28 21.08
CA ILE A 337 36.12 -0.18 21.46
C ILE A 337 35.29 -0.53 22.69
N GLU A 338 35.06 0.45 23.57
CA GLU A 338 34.23 0.31 24.80
C GLU A 338 32.81 0.88 24.61
N LEU A 339 32.28 0.80 23.38
CA LEU A 339 30.95 1.27 23.04
C LEU A 339 30.00 0.09 22.85
N PRO A 340 28.68 0.25 23.07
CA PRO A 340 27.70 -0.78 22.75
C PRO A 340 27.73 -1.12 21.25
N ILE A 341 27.88 -2.40 20.93
CA ILE A 341 27.89 -2.92 19.55
C ILE A 341 26.61 -3.69 19.30
N LEU A 342 25.90 -3.31 18.25
CA LEU A 342 24.76 -4.03 17.68
C LEU A 342 25.25 -4.79 16.44
N LEU A 343 25.20 -6.11 16.45
CA LEU A 343 25.63 -6.94 15.32
C LEU A 343 24.41 -7.46 14.57
N ASP A 344 24.37 -7.18 13.28
CA ASP A 344 23.29 -7.67 12.42
C ASP A 344 23.20 -9.20 12.43
N ALA A 345 21.98 -9.72 12.49
CA ALA A 345 21.71 -11.16 12.53
C ALA A 345 22.23 -11.91 11.28
N GLY A 346 22.37 -11.21 10.15
CA GLY A 346 22.94 -11.73 8.92
C GLY A 346 24.46 -11.93 8.95
N VAL A 347 25.16 -11.51 10.02
CA VAL A 347 26.58 -11.80 10.22
C VAL A 347 26.70 -13.17 10.88
N LEU A 348 27.14 -14.15 10.12
CA LEU A 348 27.35 -15.52 10.57
C LEU A 348 28.72 -15.70 11.24
N ASP A 349 28.95 -16.86 11.84
CA ASP A 349 30.23 -17.20 12.44
C ASP A 349 31.31 -17.38 11.37
N GLY A 350 32.40 -16.63 11.47
CA GLY A 350 33.51 -16.69 10.50
C GLY A 350 34.58 -15.65 10.76
N GLY A 351 35.63 -15.70 9.95
CA GLY A 351 36.70 -14.69 9.97
C GLY A 351 36.36 -13.55 9.01
N TYR A 352 36.34 -12.31 9.50
CA TYR A 352 35.99 -11.13 8.72
C TYR A 352 37.17 -10.15 8.61
N VAL A 353 37.05 -9.26 7.63
CA VAL A 353 37.88 -8.06 7.54
C VAL A 353 37.10 -6.86 8.06
N THR A 354 37.71 -6.00 8.89
CA THR A 354 37.05 -4.79 9.42
C THR A 354 38.09 -3.69 9.66
N GLY A 355 37.66 -2.46 9.92
CA GLY A 355 38.58 -1.37 10.28
C GLY A 355 39.39 -1.67 11.53
N ALA A 356 40.60 -1.14 11.61
CA ALA A 356 41.52 -1.30 12.76
C ALA A 356 41.44 -0.15 13.76
N ASN A 357 40.51 0.82 13.58
CA ASN A 357 40.38 2.07 14.36
C ASN A 357 41.61 2.99 14.30
N ILE A 358 42.49 2.74 13.36
CA ILE A 358 43.66 3.57 13.04
C ILE A 358 43.74 3.87 11.54
N ALA A 359 44.30 5.00 11.16
CA ALA A 359 44.38 5.36 9.73
C ALA A 359 45.15 4.31 8.92
N ASP A 360 44.70 4.10 7.69
CA ASP A 360 45.38 3.28 6.69
C ASP A 360 45.52 1.81 7.05
N ALA A 361 44.70 1.28 7.97
CA ALA A 361 44.77 -0.11 8.40
C ALA A 361 43.39 -0.75 8.59
N HIS A 362 43.34 -2.06 8.26
CA HIS A 362 42.24 -2.96 8.57
C HIS A 362 42.76 -4.17 9.36
N LEU A 363 41.85 -4.88 10.03
CA LEU A 363 42.08 -6.19 10.65
C LEU A 363 41.48 -7.29 9.79
N ARG A 364 42.16 -8.38 9.58
CA ARG A 364 41.64 -9.61 8.98
C ARG A 364 41.54 -10.73 10.03
N GLY A 365 40.66 -11.70 9.79
CA GLY A 365 40.44 -12.84 10.69
C GLY A 365 39.73 -12.46 12.00
N VAL A 366 38.97 -11.37 12.03
CA VAL A 366 38.15 -10.94 13.17
C VAL A 366 36.93 -11.83 13.27
N GLU A 367 36.69 -12.42 14.45
CA GLU A 367 35.56 -13.28 14.73
C GLU A 367 34.62 -12.68 15.78
N PRO A 368 33.30 -12.53 15.48
CA PRO A 368 32.33 -12.13 16.48
C PRO A 368 32.32 -13.08 17.68
N GLY A 369 32.23 -12.51 18.89
CA GLY A 369 32.23 -13.26 20.16
C GLY A 369 33.60 -13.68 20.68
N ARG A 370 34.63 -13.78 19.82
CA ARG A 370 36.01 -13.95 20.23
C ARG A 370 36.72 -12.60 20.45
N ASP A 371 36.58 -11.68 19.49
CA ASP A 371 37.38 -10.46 19.43
C ASP A 371 36.61 -9.23 19.89
N PHE A 372 35.28 -9.30 19.96
CA PHE A 372 34.41 -8.25 20.50
C PHE A 372 33.09 -8.82 21.00
N ALA A 373 32.50 -8.17 22.01
CA ALA A 373 31.16 -8.47 22.51
C ALA A 373 30.11 -7.64 21.77
N PHE A 374 28.89 -8.15 21.63
CA PHE A 374 27.81 -7.51 20.91
C PHE A 374 26.43 -7.97 21.37
N GLU A 375 25.41 -7.18 21.07
CA GLU A 375 24.00 -7.58 21.05
C GLU A 375 23.62 -7.94 19.62
N ARG A 376 22.97 -9.11 19.42
CA ARG A 376 22.52 -9.53 18.07
C ARG A 376 21.16 -8.93 17.78
N VAL A 377 21.04 -8.25 16.62
CA VAL A 377 19.82 -7.57 16.17
C VAL A 377 19.60 -7.84 14.68
N ASP A 378 18.36 -7.79 14.22
CA ASP A 378 18.03 -7.82 12.79
C ASP A 378 17.81 -6.38 12.32
N VAL A 379 18.76 -5.82 11.58
CA VAL A 379 18.76 -4.40 11.16
C VAL A 379 19.14 -4.19 9.70
N ARG A 380 19.34 -5.24 8.92
CA ARG A 380 19.66 -5.11 7.52
C ARG A 380 18.41 -5.05 6.64
N THR A 381 18.52 -4.43 5.48
CA THR A 381 17.57 -4.57 4.39
C THR A 381 17.78 -5.94 3.73
N VAL A 382 16.71 -6.70 3.51
CA VAL A 382 16.78 -7.98 2.77
C VAL A 382 17.05 -7.73 1.30
N LEU A 383 17.66 -8.73 0.64
CA LEU A 383 18.01 -8.67 -0.78
C LEU A 383 17.29 -9.78 -1.54
N ALA A 384 17.06 -9.55 -2.83
CA ALA A 384 16.55 -10.60 -3.71
C ALA A 384 17.52 -11.78 -3.72
N GLY A 385 16.99 -13.00 -3.52
CA GLY A 385 17.77 -14.22 -3.38
C GLY A 385 18.16 -14.61 -1.94
N ASP A 386 17.99 -13.73 -0.96
CA ASP A 386 17.96 -14.14 0.45
C ASP A 386 16.85 -15.18 0.66
N THR A 387 16.91 -15.95 1.74
CA THR A 387 15.98 -17.08 1.91
C THR A 387 15.16 -16.97 3.19
N VAL A 388 13.91 -17.43 3.11
CA VAL A 388 13.06 -17.68 4.28
C VAL A 388 12.64 -19.15 4.24
N GLY A 389 13.01 -19.91 5.28
CA GLY A 389 12.75 -21.34 5.32
C GLY A 389 13.36 -22.12 4.14
N GLY A 390 14.48 -21.62 3.58
CA GLY A 390 15.16 -22.19 2.41
C GLY A 390 14.55 -21.79 1.05
N HIS A 391 13.49 -20.95 1.02
CA HIS A 391 12.89 -20.44 -0.22
C HIS A 391 13.44 -19.06 -0.54
N PRO A 392 13.89 -18.81 -1.80
CA PRO A 392 14.45 -17.52 -2.17
C PRO A 392 13.39 -16.43 -2.19
N ILE A 393 13.77 -15.24 -1.69
CA ILE A 393 12.94 -14.03 -1.74
C ILE A 393 13.01 -13.41 -3.14
N ARG A 394 11.83 -13.00 -3.65
CA ARG A 394 11.69 -12.02 -4.72
C ARG A 394 11.19 -10.70 -4.13
N ILE A 395 11.61 -9.59 -4.71
CA ILE A 395 11.20 -8.25 -4.31
C ILE A 395 10.37 -7.65 -5.44
N GLU A 396 9.18 -7.17 -5.12
CA GLU A 396 8.25 -6.58 -6.10
C GLU A 396 7.74 -5.23 -5.61
N PRO A 397 7.65 -4.20 -6.47
CA PRO A 397 6.96 -2.97 -6.14
C PRO A 397 5.46 -3.22 -6.04
N ALA A 398 4.78 -2.58 -5.09
CA ALA A 398 3.37 -2.77 -4.84
C ALA A 398 2.68 -1.50 -4.34
N ILE A 399 1.38 -1.38 -4.61
CA ILE A 399 0.49 -0.34 -4.08
C ILE A 399 -0.16 -0.87 -2.81
N GLU A 400 -0.10 -0.12 -1.72
CA GLU A 400 -0.91 -0.36 -0.53
C GLU A 400 -2.36 0.02 -0.82
N VAL A 401 -3.26 -0.97 -0.89
CA VAL A 401 -4.70 -0.79 -1.13
C VAL A 401 -5.54 -0.81 0.15
N GLY A 402 -4.98 -1.33 1.24
CA GLY A 402 -5.60 -1.34 2.56
C GLY A 402 -4.61 -1.67 3.66
N ASN A 403 -4.98 -1.33 4.89
CA ASN A 403 -4.20 -1.63 6.09
C ASN A 403 -5.09 -1.95 7.28
N ILE A 404 -4.54 -2.68 8.24
CA ILE A 404 -5.22 -3.09 9.46
C ILE A 404 -4.26 -3.03 10.64
N PHE A 405 -4.70 -2.42 11.76
CA PHE A 405 -3.87 -2.14 12.93
C PHE A 405 -4.51 -2.65 14.23
N LYS A 406 -3.71 -3.25 15.09
CA LYS A 406 -4.03 -3.52 16.49
C LYS A 406 -3.53 -2.36 17.35
N LEU A 407 -4.40 -1.38 17.62
CA LEU A 407 -4.05 -0.16 18.36
C LEU A 407 -3.92 -0.39 19.88
N GLY A 408 -4.59 -1.41 20.40
CA GLY A 408 -4.67 -1.65 21.85
C GLY A 408 -5.45 -0.55 22.58
N THR A 409 -4.90 -0.07 23.69
CA THR A 409 -5.56 0.95 24.54
C THR A 409 -5.03 2.37 24.30
N ARG A 410 -4.18 2.59 23.30
CA ARG A 410 -3.50 3.88 23.06
C ARG A 410 -4.45 5.08 22.98
N TYR A 411 -5.55 4.96 22.24
CA TYR A 411 -6.52 6.05 22.08
C TYR A 411 -7.52 6.08 23.23
N SER A 412 -7.99 4.93 23.69
CA SER A 412 -8.94 4.83 24.80
C SER A 412 -8.38 5.40 26.10
N GLU A 413 -7.11 5.16 26.41
CA GLU A 413 -6.41 5.73 27.56
C GLU A 413 -6.36 7.26 27.46
N ARG A 414 -5.92 7.81 26.35
CA ARG A 414 -5.75 9.26 26.17
C ARG A 414 -7.05 10.03 26.06
N LEU A 415 -8.10 9.41 25.51
CA LEU A 415 -9.40 10.03 25.28
C LEU A 415 -10.44 9.68 26.36
N GLY A 416 -10.08 8.80 27.30
CA GLY A 416 -10.93 8.42 28.42
C GLY A 416 -12.07 7.46 28.04
N ALA A 417 -11.85 6.58 27.06
CA ALA A 417 -12.80 5.58 26.65
C ALA A 417 -12.64 4.30 27.48
N GLY A 418 -13.54 4.07 28.42
CA GLY A 418 -13.55 2.93 29.32
C GLY A 418 -14.97 2.40 29.56
N TYR A 419 -15.05 1.22 30.20
CA TYR A 419 -16.28 0.56 30.54
C TYR A 419 -16.18 -0.09 31.94
N LEU A 420 -17.29 -0.43 32.54
CA LEU A 420 -17.34 -1.22 33.78
C LEU A 420 -17.44 -2.71 33.42
N ASP A 421 -16.54 -3.51 33.96
CA ASP A 421 -16.54 -4.96 33.80
C ASP A 421 -17.66 -5.64 34.65
N GLU A 422 -17.70 -6.97 34.66
CA GLU A 422 -18.70 -7.77 35.38
C GLU A 422 -18.63 -7.57 36.91
N HIS A 423 -17.49 -7.12 37.42
CA HIS A 423 -17.23 -6.83 38.80
C HIS A 423 -17.37 -5.35 39.18
N GLY A 424 -17.80 -4.50 38.23
CA GLY A 424 -17.94 -3.06 38.41
C GLY A 424 -16.60 -2.31 38.42
N GLN A 425 -15.52 -2.91 37.96
CA GLN A 425 -14.21 -2.28 37.85
C GLN A 425 -14.07 -1.57 36.50
N SER A 426 -13.43 -0.41 36.51
CA SER A 426 -13.16 0.35 35.29
C SER A 426 -12.05 -0.28 34.48
N GLN A 427 -12.33 -0.57 33.21
CA GLN A 427 -11.40 -1.11 32.22
C GLN A 427 -11.28 -0.18 31.03
N LEU A 428 -10.14 -0.18 30.36
CA LEU A 428 -9.95 0.52 29.09
C LEU A 428 -10.46 -0.32 27.93
N ILE A 429 -11.03 0.34 26.92
CA ILE A 429 -11.49 -0.31 25.69
C ILE A 429 -10.28 -0.61 24.79
N TRP A 430 -10.21 -1.82 24.24
CA TRP A 430 -9.21 -2.23 23.26
C TRP A 430 -9.72 -1.90 21.85
N MET A 431 -8.84 -1.35 21.01
CA MET A 431 -9.21 -0.80 19.71
C MET A 431 -8.35 -1.36 18.58
N GLY A 432 -9.00 -1.53 17.42
CA GLY A 432 -8.36 -1.72 16.13
C GLY A 432 -8.79 -0.63 15.15
N SER A 433 -7.99 -0.39 14.12
CA SER A 433 -8.28 0.55 13.03
C SER A 433 -7.94 -0.10 11.69
N TYR A 434 -8.83 0.06 10.68
CA TYR A 434 -8.80 -0.73 9.45
C TYR A 434 -9.18 0.14 8.26
N GLY A 435 -8.22 0.46 7.39
CA GLY A 435 -8.37 1.39 6.26
C GLY A 435 -8.40 0.70 4.88
N ILE A 436 -9.24 1.18 3.96
CA ILE A 436 -9.21 0.83 2.53
C ILE A 436 -9.33 2.11 1.71
N GLY A 437 -8.47 2.23 0.68
CA GLY A 437 -8.52 3.32 -0.30
C GLY A 437 -9.18 2.88 -1.61
N PRO A 438 -10.47 3.16 -1.86
CA PRO A 438 -11.15 2.75 -3.09
C PRO A 438 -10.47 3.29 -4.36
N ALA A 439 -9.93 4.51 -4.32
CA ALA A 439 -9.17 5.10 -5.42
C ALA A 439 -7.90 4.29 -5.75
N ARG A 440 -7.21 3.78 -4.72
CA ARG A 440 -6.02 2.93 -4.90
C ARG A 440 -6.38 1.57 -5.48
N ILE A 441 -7.53 0.98 -5.12
CA ILE A 441 -8.06 -0.25 -5.74
C ILE A 441 -8.30 -0.03 -7.23
N ALA A 442 -8.96 1.07 -7.61
CA ALA A 442 -9.20 1.42 -9.00
C ALA A 442 -7.89 1.59 -9.79
N ALA A 443 -6.93 2.32 -9.23
CA ALA A 443 -5.63 2.51 -9.85
C ALA A 443 -4.83 1.20 -9.97
N ALA A 444 -4.80 0.37 -8.91
CA ALA A 444 -4.15 -0.93 -8.93
C ALA A 444 -4.74 -1.86 -10.00
N ALA A 445 -6.05 -1.88 -10.16
CA ALA A 445 -6.70 -2.65 -11.23
C ALA A 445 -6.26 -2.18 -12.63
N VAL A 446 -6.11 -0.87 -12.84
CA VAL A 446 -5.57 -0.34 -14.11
C VAL A 446 -4.11 -0.73 -14.29
N GLU A 447 -3.27 -0.61 -13.27
CA GLU A 447 -1.85 -0.99 -13.34
C GLU A 447 -1.65 -2.48 -13.64
N GLN A 448 -2.47 -3.35 -13.06
CA GLN A 448 -2.34 -4.81 -13.21
C GLN A 448 -2.89 -5.34 -14.55
N PHE A 449 -3.95 -4.73 -15.08
CA PHE A 449 -4.73 -5.36 -16.15
C PHE A 449 -4.84 -4.54 -17.44
N ALA A 450 -4.36 -3.29 -17.47
CA ALA A 450 -4.36 -2.51 -18.70
C ALA A 450 -3.34 -3.06 -19.72
N ASP A 451 -3.62 -2.79 -20.98
CA ASP A 451 -2.74 -3.10 -22.11
C ASP A 451 -2.43 -1.84 -22.95
N GLU A 452 -1.76 -2.02 -24.09
CA GLU A 452 -1.40 -0.91 -24.99
C GLU A 452 -2.62 -0.18 -25.56
N GLN A 453 -3.80 -0.81 -25.61
CA GLN A 453 -5.02 -0.24 -26.17
C GLN A 453 -5.77 0.61 -25.13
N GLY A 454 -5.73 0.23 -23.86
CA GLY A 454 -6.41 0.94 -22.79
C GLY A 454 -6.64 0.13 -21.52
N ILE A 455 -7.65 0.52 -20.76
CA ILE A 455 -8.00 -0.13 -19.50
C ILE A 455 -8.67 -1.49 -19.74
N SER A 456 -8.49 -2.41 -18.83
CA SER A 456 -9.16 -3.72 -18.81
C SER A 456 -9.69 -3.99 -17.40
N TRP A 457 -10.90 -3.51 -17.13
CA TRP A 457 -11.49 -3.61 -15.80
C TRP A 457 -11.82 -5.06 -15.40
N PRO A 458 -11.58 -5.45 -14.14
CA PRO A 458 -12.30 -6.56 -13.52
C PRO A 458 -13.80 -6.33 -13.58
N ARG A 459 -14.56 -7.40 -13.85
CA ARG A 459 -16.01 -7.34 -14.05
C ARG A 459 -16.76 -6.58 -12.95
N ALA A 460 -16.43 -6.85 -11.69
CA ALA A 460 -17.15 -6.31 -10.55
C ALA A 460 -17.03 -4.81 -10.37
N ILE A 461 -15.94 -4.20 -10.83
CA ILE A 461 -15.63 -2.77 -10.62
C ILE A 461 -15.67 -1.93 -11.90
N ALA A 462 -15.94 -2.53 -13.04
CA ALA A 462 -16.03 -1.81 -14.32
C ALA A 462 -17.09 -0.70 -14.30
N PRO A 463 -16.92 0.43 -15.01
CA PRO A 463 -17.90 1.50 -15.00
C PRO A 463 -19.25 1.09 -15.62
N PHE A 464 -19.22 0.21 -16.60
CA PHE A 464 -20.36 -0.42 -17.25
C PHE A 464 -20.05 -1.90 -17.52
N ASP A 465 -21.08 -2.73 -17.50
CA ASP A 465 -20.93 -4.16 -17.72
C ASP A 465 -20.72 -4.45 -19.20
N VAL A 466 -21.48 -3.75 -20.04
CA VAL A 466 -21.50 -3.93 -21.49
C VAL A 466 -21.41 -2.58 -22.19
N GLU A 467 -20.66 -2.53 -23.28
CA GLU A 467 -20.68 -1.41 -24.22
C GLU A 467 -21.25 -1.85 -25.58
N ILE A 468 -22.31 -1.17 -26.04
CA ILE A 468 -22.87 -1.37 -27.39
C ILE A 468 -22.27 -0.33 -28.33
N VAL A 469 -21.47 -0.75 -29.30
CA VAL A 469 -20.96 0.06 -30.39
C VAL A 469 -21.85 -0.11 -31.61
N VAL A 470 -22.69 0.88 -31.90
CA VAL A 470 -23.55 0.84 -33.09
C VAL A 470 -22.88 1.55 -34.27
N LEU A 471 -22.85 0.88 -35.44
CA LEU A 471 -22.26 1.39 -36.68
C LEU A 471 -23.32 1.89 -37.69
N GLY A 472 -24.55 2.07 -37.21
CA GLY A 472 -25.69 2.56 -37.99
C GLY A 472 -25.96 4.04 -37.75
N ARG A 473 -26.50 4.74 -38.79
CA ARG A 473 -26.98 6.12 -38.67
C ARG A 473 -28.31 6.16 -37.92
N GLU A 474 -28.67 7.33 -37.42
CA GLU A 474 -29.98 7.55 -36.81
C GLU A 474 -31.11 7.10 -37.75
N GLY A 475 -32.10 6.40 -37.21
CA GLY A 475 -33.22 5.85 -37.96
C GLY A 475 -32.90 4.58 -38.76
N SER A 476 -31.67 4.07 -38.78
CA SER A 476 -31.32 2.82 -39.46
C SER A 476 -31.86 1.59 -38.71
N GLU A 477 -31.83 0.43 -39.37
CA GLU A 477 -32.22 -0.84 -38.77
C GLU A 477 -31.32 -1.26 -37.62
N GLU A 478 -29.99 -1.04 -37.79
CA GLU A 478 -28.98 -1.32 -36.78
C GLU A 478 -29.24 -0.53 -35.51
N ARG A 479 -29.66 0.75 -35.69
CA ARG A 479 -29.96 1.63 -34.56
C ARG A 479 -31.19 1.15 -33.79
N ARG A 480 -32.28 0.85 -34.50
CA ARG A 480 -33.52 0.33 -33.88
C ARG A 480 -33.28 -0.99 -33.13
N PHE A 481 -32.49 -1.87 -33.73
CA PHE A 481 -32.11 -3.11 -33.09
C PHE A 481 -31.27 -2.86 -31.80
N ALA A 482 -30.24 -2.04 -31.89
CA ALA A 482 -29.39 -1.69 -30.74
C ALA A 482 -30.18 -0.97 -29.62
N ASP A 483 -31.17 -0.13 -29.97
CA ASP A 483 -32.06 0.50 -28.99
C ASP A 483 -32.90 -0.55 -28.22
N GLY A 484 -33.46 -1.53 -28.90
CA GLY A 484 -34.20 -2.63 -28.26
C GLY A 484 -33.31 -3.53 -27.40
N LEU A 485 -32.13 -3.89 -27.92
CA LEU A 485 -31.15 -4.69 -27.17
C LEU A 485 -30.67 -3.98 -25.91
N TYR A 486 -30.47 -2.68 -25.97
CA TYR A 486 -30.12 -1.87 -24.79
C TYR A 486 -31.19 -2.01 -23.69
N GLU A 487 -32.47 -1.85 -24.04
CA GLU A 487 -33.59 -1.95 -23.09
C GLU A 487 -33.71 -3.36 -22.49
N GLU A 488 -33.49 -4.40 -23.28
CA GLU A 488 -33.54 -5.79 -22.84
C GLU A 488 -32.39 -6.08 -21.84
N LEU A 489 -31.15 -5.63 -22.13
CA LEU A 489 -29.99 -5.84 -21.24
C LEU A 489 -30.14 -5.08 -19.92
N GLU A 490 -30.65 -3.84 -19.93
CA GLU A 490 -30.95 -3.12 -18.69
C GLU A 490 -32.06 -3.82 -17.87
N ALA A 491 -33.09 -4.35 -18.53
CA ALA A 491 -34.14 -5.10 -17.86
C ALA A 491 -33.61 -6.40 -17.20
N LEU A 492 -32.53 -6.96 -17.74
CA LEU A 492 -31.81 -8.11 -17.16
C LEU A 492 -30.81 -7.72 -16.05
N GLY A 493 -30.72 -6.42 -15.71
CA GLY A 493 -29.88 -5.91 -14.63
C GLY A 493 -28.45 -5.54 -15.02
N LEU A 494 -28.10 -5.61 -16.31
CA LEU A 494 -26.79 -5.17 -16.79
C LEU A 494 -26.74 -3.65 -16.95
N SER A 495 -25.66 -3.02 -16.54
CA SER A 495 -25.42 -1.62 -16.83
C SER A 495 -24.77 -1.47 -18.21
N VAL A 496 -25.42 -0.73 -19.09
CA VAL A 496 -25.02 -0.66 -20.49
C VAL A 496 -24.58 0.77 -20.86
N LEU A 497 -23.43 0.91 -21.51
CA LEU A 497 -23.02 2.11 -22.22
C LEU A 497 -23.35 1.93 -23.72
N TYR A 498 -23.99 2.93 -24.32
CA TYR A 498 -24.40 2.87 -25.72
C TYR A 498 -23.70 3.94 -26.54
N ASP A 499 -22.74 3.57 -27.39
CA ASP A 499 -22.06 4.50 -28.28
C ASP A 499 -22.91 4.81 -29.53
N ASP A 500 -23.74 5.81 -29.36
CA ASP A 500 -24.65 6.33 -30.37
C ASP A 500 -24.11 7.56 -31.12
N ARG A 501 -22.87 7.95 -30.91
CA ARG A 501 -22.26 9.13 -31.54
C ARG A 501 -22.23 8.99 -33.06
N ASP A 502 -22.29 10.13 -33.76
CA ASP A 502 -22.00 10.19 -35.19
C ASP A 502 -20.48 10.29 -35.42
N ALA A 503 -19.81 9.16 -35.22
CA ALA A 503 -18.36 9.00 -35.32
C ALA A 503 -17.99 7.78 -36.15
N GLY A 504 -16.80 7.78 -36.73
CA GLY A 504 -16.30 6.63 -37.51
C GLY A 504 -16.06 5.38 -36.63
N PRO A 505 -16.12 4.15 -37.23
CA PRO A 505 -15.90 2.92 -36.48
C PRO A 505 -14.58 2.89 -35.70
N GLY A 506 -13.48 3.37 -36.29
CA GLY A 506 -12.17 3.42 -35.64
C GLY A 506 -12.13 4.28 -34.39
N GLU A 507 -12.84 5.42 -34.40
CA GLU A 507 -12.94 6.29 -33.23
C GLU A 507 -13.76 5.64 -32.12
N LYS A 508 -14.90 5.02 -32.47
CA LYS A 508 -15.75 4.31 -31.50
C LYS A 508 -15.00 3.16 -30.83
N PHE A 509 -14.34 2.32 -31.61
CA PHE A 509 -13.54 1.22 -31.07
C PHE A 509 -12.38 1.70 -30.19
N ALA A 510 -11.69 2.79 -30.61
CA ALA A 510 -10.61 3.35 -29.81
C ALA A 510 -11.09 3.85 -28.42
N VAL A 511 -12.29 4.44 -28.35
CA VAL A 511 -12.89 4.87 -27.08
C VAL A 511 -13.32 3.67 -26.26
N ALA A 512 -13.91 2.64 -26.86
CA ALA A 512 -14.31 1.42 -26.18
C ALA A 512 -13.13 0.65 -25.57
N GLU A 513 -12.03 0.51 -26.33
CA GLU A 513 -10.80 -0.10 -25.82
C GLU A 513 -10.19 0.75 -24.69
N LEU A 514 -10.16 2.07 -24.85
CA LEU A 514 -9.61 2.98 -23.84
C LEU A 514 -10.40 2.93 -22.52
N LEU A 515 -11.74 2.94 -22.59
CA LEU A 515 -12.63 2.86 -21.42
C LEU A 515 -12.59 1.49 -20.76
N GLY A 516 -12.55 0.43 -21.56
CA GLY A 516 -12.29 -0.92 -21.10
C GLY A 516 -13.46 -1.64 -20.43
N CYS A 517 -14.70 -1.44 -20.90
CA CYS A 517 -15.85 -2.25 -20.43
C CYS A 517 -15.59 -3.73 -20.69
N PRO A 518 -15.93 -4.65 -19.75
CA PRO A 518 -15.59 -6.08 -19.85
C PRO A 518 -16.10 -6.78 -21.10
N LEU A 519 -17.29 -6.38 -21.58
CA LEU A 519 -17.90 -6.94 -22.78
C LEU A 519 -18.31 -5.83 -23.75
N ARG A 520 -17.84 -5.89 -25.00
CA ARG A 520 -18.24 -5.02 -26.09
C ARG A 520 -19.09 -5.77 -27.11
N LEU A 521 -20.16 -5.13 -27.58
CA LEU A 521 -21.03 -5.60 -28.65
C LEU A 521 -20.90 -4.70 -29.86
N THR A 522 -20.79 -5.27 -31.05
CA THR A 522 -20.75 -4.52 -32.31
C THR A 522 -22.02 -4.78 -33.11
N VAL A 523 -22.84 -3.73 -33.28
CA VAL A 523 -24.08 -3.79 -34.08
C VAL A 523 -23.89 -2.98 -35.36
N GLY A 524 -23.82 -3.68 -36.47
CA GLY A 524 -23.65 -3.11 -37.81
C GLY A 524 -24.44 -3.85 -38.88
N LYS A 525 -24.41 -3.37 -40.12
CA LYS A 525 -25.08 -4.00 -41.25
C LYS A 525 -24.72 -5.47 -41.43
N ARG A 526 -23.44 -5.81 -41.20
CA ARG A 526 -22.96 -7.19 -41.30
C ARG A 526 -23.57 -8.07 -40.23
N SER A 527 -23.65 -7.60 -38.99
CA SER A 527 -24.24 -8.32 -37.86
C SER A 527 -25.70 -8.71 -38.15
N LEU A 528 -26.53 -7.75 -38.62
CA LEU A 528 -27.92 -7.99 -38.92
C LEU A 528 -28.10 -8.90 -40.14
N ALA A 529 -27.27 -8.74 -41.19
CA ALA A 529 -27.29 -9.55 -42.39
C ALA A 529 -26.86 -11.00 -42.15
N SER A 530 -25.90 -11.24 -41.24
CA SER A 530 -25.46 -12.59 -40.85
C SER A 530 -26.40 -13.26 -39.83
N GLY A 531 -27.25 -12.49 -39.15
CA GLY A 531 -28.04 -12.94 -38.01
C GLY A 531 -27.26 -13.15 -36.73
N GLU A 532 -26.04 -12.60 -36.64
CA GLU A 532 -25.12 -12.75 -35.51
C GLU A 532 -24.54 -11.40 -35.09
N ILE A 533 -24.44 -11.13 -33.78
CA ILE A 533 -23.79 -9.97 -33.17
C ILE A 533 -22.39 -10.38 -32.74
N GLU A 534 -21.43 -9.62 -33.18
CA GLU A 534 -20.05 -9.75 -32.68
C GLU A 534 -19.95 -9.28 -31.24
N THR A 535 -19.39 -10.14 -30.38
CA THR A 535 -19.06 -9.84 -28.99
C THR A 535 -17.55 -9.92 -28.81
N GLN A 536 -16.98 -9.06 -27.99
CA GLN A 536 -15.58 -9.09 -27.65
C GLN A 536 -15.38 -8.90 -26.15
N VAL A 537 -14.71 -9.85 -25.52
CA VAL A 537 -14.25 -9.74 -24.14
C VAL A 537 -13.04 -8.81 -24.11
N ARG A 538 -13.04 -7.80 -23.25
CA ARG A 538 -11.95 -6.82 -23.20
C ARG A 538 -10.65 -7.46 -22.72
N ARG A 539 -10.69 -8.27 -21.66
CA ARG A 539 -9.52 -9.01 -21.16
C ARG A 539 -9.23 -10.20 -22.06
N GLY A 540 -8.01 -10.24 -22.61
CA GLY A 540 -7.58 -11.32 -23.51
C GLY A 540 -8.14 -11.22 -24.94
N GLN A 541 -8.95 -10.20 -25.27
CA GLN A 541 -9.45 -9.88 -26.63
C GLN A 541 -10.18 -11.04 -27.33
N ALA A 542 -10.81 -11.95 -26.57
CA ALA A 542 -11.56 -13.06 -27.14
C ALA A 542 -12.81 -12.54 -27.86
N ALA A 543 -12.92 -12.83 -29.15
CA ALA A 543 -14.09 -12.51 -29.97
C ALA A 543 -14.97 -13.74 -30.13
N SER A 544 -16.29 -13.54 -30.07
CA SER A 544 -17.30 -14.54 -30.34
C SER A 544 -18.53 -13.90 -30.99
N THR A 545 -19.56 -14.69 -31.30
CA THR A 545 -20.83 -14.17 -31.83
C THR A 545 -21.99 -14.72 -31.04
N VAL A 546 -23.09 -13.97 -30.98
CA VAL A 546 -24.38 -14.39 -30.43
C VAL A 546 -25.48 -14.21 -31.47
N PRO A 547 -26.44 -15.14 -31.58
CA PRO A 547 -27.56 -15.01 -32.51
C PRO A 547 -28.39 -13.75 -32.22
N VAL A 548 -28.77 -13.00 -33.24
CA VAL A 548 -29.61 -11.80 -33.14
C VAL A 548 -30.94 -12.09 -32.45
N GLN A 549 -31.53 -13.30 -32.69
CA GLN A 549 -32.83 -13.68 -32.14
C GLN A 549 -32.84 -13.86 -30.63
N ASP A 550 -31.70 -14.28 -30.05
CA ASP A 550 -31.54 -14.55 -28.61
C ASP A 550 -30.43 -13.68 -28.02
N ALA A 551 -30.19 -12.48 -28.59
CA ALA A 551 -29.03 -11.65 -28.29
C ALA A 551 -28.90 -11.34 -26.80
N ALA A 552 -29.96 -10.87 -26.17
CA ALA A 552 -29.88 -10.47 -24.74
C ALA A 552 -29.56 -11.68 -23.83
N ALA A 553 -30.16 -12.84 -24.07
CA ALA A 553 -29.89 -14.05 -23.30
C ALA A 553 -28.45 -14.56 -23.52
N GLY A 554 -27.99 -14.57 -24.79
CA GLY A 554 -26.60 -14.95 -25.11
C GLY A 554 -25.56 -14.04 -24.50
N ILE A 555 -25.81 -12.71 -24.47
CA ILE A 555 -24.95 -11.74 -23.86
C ILE A 555 -24.91 -11.89 -22.33
N LEU A 556 -26.08 -12.13 -21.70
CA LEU A 556 -26.13 -12.38 -20.25
C LEU A 556 -25.37 -13.66 -19.88
N ALA A 557 -25.46 -14.71 -20.70
CA ALA A 557 -24.67 -15.92 -20.49
C ALA A 557 -23.17 -15.66 -20.64
N ALA A 558 -22.73 -14.95 -21.70
CA ALA A 558 -21.34 -14.56 -21.89
C ALA A 558 -20.82 -13.68 -20.75
N TRP A 559 -21.64 -12.76 -20.27
CA TRP A 559 -21.32 -11.95 -19.08
C TRP A 559 -21.11 -12.82 -17.82
N GLY A 560 -21.96 -13.83 -17.62
CA GLY A 560 -21.87 -14.75 -16.47
C GLY A 560 -20.58 -15.58 -16.43
N GLU A 561 -19.98 -15.84 -17.60
CA GLU A 561 -18.74 -16.62 -17.77
C GLU A 561 -17.46 -15.77 -17.59
N LEU A 562 -17.56 -14.44 -17.57
CA LEU A 562 -16.40 -13.57 -17.36
C LEU A 562 -15.83 -13.71 -15.94
N PRO A 563 -14.49 -13.73 -15.81
CA PRO A 563 -13.82 -13.83 -14.50
C PRO A 563 -14.04 -12.61 -13.61
#